data_1835cfb97b74ed28a7d2017bf1e02f26
#
_entry.id   1835cfb97b74ed28a7d2017bf1e02f26
#
_cell.length_a   1.000
_cell.length_b   1.000
_cell.length_c   1.000
_cell.angle_alpha   90.00
_cell.angle_beta   90.00
_cell.angle_gamma   90.00
#
_symmetry.space_group_name_H-M   'P 1'
#
loop_
_entity.id
_entity.type
_entity.pdbx_description
1 polymer ?
#
loop_
_entity_poly.entity_id
_entity_poly.type
_entity_poly.pdbx_seq_one_letter_code
_entity_poly.pdbx_strand_id
1 'polypeptide(L)'
;MRQKHFEVAIVGAGISGTALFYELAAFSDIKKVALLEKYDSVATLNSSGKGNSQTIHCGDIETNYTLEKAKKVSQVANMPVKYALKYNLEGKYMFAHQKMTLAIGDAEVERIKERYDSFKELFPYLEIYDKEKLKQIEPNVVFDANGNDRPENIIAIGAQNGQYTTMDFGGVANSLVQNALNLGGDGYEISLSSEVTDMKKVGDTFHIKINDGEVITANYVVVDAGAHSLFLAHKMGYGLHLSTLPVAGSFYFANKRLLNGKVYMVQNDKLPFAALHGDPDILANGNTRFGPTALVIPKLERFHGCSSFFDFLKCLKFDKNVLEVFTNLLKDGDIRSYILRNFLFEVPFINKKEFVKDARKIVPSLSENDLSYAVNFGGVRPQVIDRNKKRLELGEGKISTGEGISFNMTPSPGATSCFETARADMEEICKFLGKNFDEEKFNAEFFG
;
A
#
# COMPACT_ATOMS: atom_id res chain seq x y z
N MET A 1 -24.88 -28.57 -13.25
CA MET A 1 -24.24 -28.36 -11.93
C MET A 1 -25.09 -27.38 -11.15
N ARG A 2 -25.29 -27.57 -9.82
CA ARG A 2 -25.97 -26.56 -9.01
C ARG A 2 -25.03 -25.35 -8.92
N GLN A 3 -25.55 -24.16 -9.22
CA GLN A 3 -24.85 -22.90 -9.07
C GLN A 3 -24.51 -22.68 -7.58
N LYS A 4 -23.23 -22.45 -7.26
CA LYS A 4 -22.81 -22.16 -5.88
C LYS A 4 -23.38 -20.81 -5.44
N HIS A 5 -23.87 -20.74 -4.21
CA HIS A 5 -24.41 -19.53 -3.61
C HIS A 5 -23.73 -19.23 -2.30
N PHE A 6 -23.31 -17.97 -2.13
CA PHE A 6 -22.64 -17.44 -0.95
C PHE A 6 -23.43 -16.26 -0.33
N GLU A 7 -23.23 -16.02 0.95
CA GLU A 7 -23.74 -14.80 1.58
C GLU A 7 -22.91 -13.60 1.14
N VAL A 8 -21.56 -13.79 1.07
CA VAL A 8 -20.63 -12.74 0.67
C VAL A 8 -19.64 -13.31 -0.36
N ALA A 9 -19.37 -12.54 -1.41
CA ALA A 9 -18.24 -12.77 -2.31
C ALA A 9 -17.25 -11.62 -2.25
N ILE A 10 -15.97 -11.93 -2.06
CA ILE A 10 -14.86 -10.99 -2.04
C ILE A 10 -14.06 -11.19 -3.32
N VAL A 11 -13.85 -10.12 -4.10
CA VAL A 11 -13.11 -10.13 -5.37
C VAL A 11 -11.76 -9.52 -5.17
N GLY A 12 -10.72 -10.34 -5.16
CA GLY A 12 -9.31 -10.00 -4.94
C GLY A 12 -8.78 -10.52 -3.61
N ALA A 13 -7.76 -11.40 -3.67
CA ALA A 13 -7.07 -11.93 -2.51
C ALA A 13 -5.77 -11.18 -2.22
N GLY A 14 -5.77 -9.85 -2.36
CA GLY A 14 -4.78 -8.95 -1.79
C GLY A 14 -4.94 -8.85 -0.27
N ILE A 15 -4.09 -8.06 0.38
CA ILE A 15 -4.11 -7.93 1.86
C ILE A 15 -5.47 -7.43 2.39
N SER A 16 -6.17 -6.53 1.66
CA SER A 16 -7.49 -6.03 2.09
C SER A 16 -8.57 -7.10 2.01
N GLY A 17 -8.70 -7.77 0.86
CA GLY A 17 -9.70 -8.83 0.71
C GLY A 17 -9.44 -10.03 1.63
N THR A 18 -8.17 -10.37 1.90
CA THR A 18 -7.83 -11.44 2.86
C THR A 18 -8.08 -11.03 4.31
N ALA A 19 -7.88 -9.75 4.66
CA ALA A 19 -8.26 -9.22 5.97
C ALA A 19 -9.78 -9.30 6.19
N LEU A 20 -10.57 -8.88 5.21
CA LEU A 20 -12.03 -9.01 5.27
C LEU A 20 -12.47 -10.47 5.37
N PHE A 21 -11.84 -11.37 4.60
CA PHE A 21 -12.14 -12.81 4.65
C PHE A 21 -11.90 -13.39 6.06
N TYR A 22 -10.81 -12.97 6.71
CA TYR A 22 -10.51 -13.35 8.09
C TYR A 22 -11.49 -12.75 9.09
N GLU A 23 -11.77 -11.44 8.98
CA GLU A 23 -12.64 -10.77 9.95
C GLU A 23 -14.08 -11.28 9.90
N LEU A 24 -14.61 -11.56 8.71
CA LEU A 24 -15.92 -12.20 8.56
C LEU A 24 -15.97 -13.55 9.29
N ALA A 25 -14.91 -14.36 9.17
CA ALA A 25 -14.84 -15.65 9.85
C ALA A 25 -14.66 -15.53 11.37
N ALA A 26 -13.89 -14.52 11.82
CA ALA A 26 -13.52 -14.37 13.21
C ALA A 26 -14.58 -13.63 14.04
N PHE A 27 -15.27 -12.64 13.45
CA PHE A 27 -16.07 -11.68 14.20
C PHE A 27 -17.51 -11.53 13.70
N SER A 28 -17.98 -12.40 12.80
CA SER A 28 -19.37 -12.35 12.35
C SER A 28 -20.03 -13.73 12.36
N ASP A 29 -21.35 -13.74 12.21
CA ASP A 29 -22.13 -14.96 12.07
C ASP A 29 -22.43 -15.33 10.59
N ILE A 30 -21.71 -14.72 9.66
CA ILE A 30 -21.75 -15.04 8.23
C ILE A 30 -21.11 -16.41 7.99
N LYS A 31 -21.84 -17.32 7.32
CA LYS A 31 -21.44 -18.73 7.20
C LYS A 31 -20.91 -19.13 5.85
N LYS A 32 -21.20 -18.37 4.78
CA LYS A 32 -20.79 -18.74 3.43
C LYS A 32 -20.12 -17.58 2.72
N VAL A 33 -18.80 -17.66 2.61
CA VAL A 33 -17.98 -16.61 1.98
C VAL A 33 -17.09 -17.22 0.89
N ALA A 34 -17.11 -16.59 -0.30
CA ALA A 34 -16.15 -16.88 -1.37
C ALA A 34 -15.11 -15.78 -1.47
N LEU A 35 -13.84 -16.16 -1.51
CA LEU A 35 -12.73 -15.27 -1.88
C LEU A 35 -12.23 -15.66 -3.26
N LEU A 36 -12.31 -14.73 -4.22
CA LEU A 36 -11.98 -14.96 -5.63
C LEU A 36 -10.68 -14.24 -5.98
N GLU A 37 -9.71 -14.97 -6.53
CA GLU A 37 -8.44 -14.41 -6.96
C GLU A 37 -8.14 -14.77 -8.42
N LYS A 38 -7.78 -13.79 -9.20
CA LYS A 38 -7.45 -13.90 -10.61
C LYS A 38 -6.19 -14.74 -10.86
N TYR A 39 -5.21 -14.65 -9.97
CA TYR A 39 -3.94 -15.37 -10.05
C TYR A 39 -3.99 -16.72 -9.34
N ASP A 40 -2.94 -17.50 -9.55
CA ASP A 40 -2.75 -18.83 -8.95
C ASP A 40 -2.31 -18.81 -7.48
N SER A 41 -2.11 -17.60 -6.93
CA SER A 41 -1.66 -17.41 -5.55
C SER A 41 -2.19 -16.11 -4.94
N VAL A 42 -2.28 -16.11 -3.62
CA VAL A 42 -2.68 -14.96 -2.80
C VAL A 42 -1.61 -13.87 -2.85
N ALA A 43 -2.04 -12.61 -2.84
CA ALA A 43 -1.17 -11.43 -2.72
C ALA A 43 -0.10 -11.30 -3.82
N THR A 44 -0.42 -11.67 -5.05
CA THR A 44 0.53 -11.71 -6.18
C THR A 44 1.04 -10.34 -6.62
N LEU A 45 0.22 -9.28 -6.50
CA LEU A 45 0.53 -7.94 -7.01
C LEU A 45 1.03 -6.98 -5.89
N ASN A 46 0.29 -5.92 -5.64
CA ASN A 46 0.68 -4.84 -4.73
C ASN A 46 0.92 -5.30 -3.28
N SER A 47 0.23 -6.35 -2.84
CA SER A 47 0.37 -6.93 -1.50
C SER A 47 1.59 -7.84 -1.36
N SER A 48 2.17 -8.32 -2.47
CA SER A 48 3.44 -9.02 -2.45
C SER A 48 4.54 -8.14 -1.87
N GLY A 49 5.45 -8.69 -1.09
CA GLY A 49 6.60 -7.95 -0.57
C GLY A 49 7.50 -7.35 -1.66
N LYS A 50 7.38 -7.82 -2.92
CA LYS A 50 8.00 -7.21 -4.10
C LYS A 50 7.24 -5.98 -4.60
N GLY A 51 5.94 -5.87 -4.30
CA GLY A 51 5.04 -4.81 -4.79
C GLY A 51 4.97 -3.56 -3.92
N ASN A 52 5.53 -3.60 -2.70
CA ASN A 52 5.41 -2.52 -1.71
C ASN A 52 6.70 -2.30 -0.92
N SER A 53 6.69 -1.32 -0.01
CA SER A 53 7.85 -0.95 0.82
C SER A 53 8.07 -1.86 2.02
N GLN A 54 7.25 -2.87 2.25
CA GLN A 54 7.31 -3.72 3.45
C GLN A 54 7.30 -2.89 4.75
N THR A 55 6.63 -1.73 4.76
CA THR A 55 6.64 -0.81 5.90
C THR A 55 5.28 -0.76 6.57
N ILE A 56 5.29 -0.88 7.90
CA ILE A 56 4.18 -0.51 8.75
C ILE A 56 4.24 1.01 8.95
N HIS A 57 3.27 1.72 8.38
CA HIS A 57 3.16 3.17 8.45
C HIS A 57 2.40 3.57 9.71
N CYS A 58 3.11 4.04 10.74
CA CYS A 58 2.51 4.39 12.04
C CYS A 58 2.12 5.87 12.16
N GLY A 59 2.50 6.71 11.21
CA GLY A 59 2.27 8.15 11.29
C GLY A 59 3.35 8.92 12.04
N ASP A 60 4.34 8.24 12.58
CA ASP A 60 5.42 8.79 13.40
C ASP A 60 6.47 9.54 12.56
N ILE A 61 6.93 8.95 11.45
CA ILE A 61 7.97 9.50 10.58
C ILE A 61 7.43 10.08 9.25
N GLU A 62 6.16 9.88 8.93
CA GLU A 62 5.53 10.40 7.72
C GLU A 62 5.37 11.93 7.81
N THR A 63 6.33 12.67 7.24
CA THR A 63 6.48 14.13 7.45
C THR A 63 5.38 15.00 6.86
N ASN A 64 4.49 14.45 6.04
CA ASN A 64 3.32 15.10 5.46
C ASN A 64 2.02 14.85 6.26
N TYR A 65 2.08 14.13 7.40
CA TYR A 65 0.89 13.91 8.22
C TYR A 65 0.73 15.02 9.26
N THR A 66 -0.52 15.47 9.44
CA THR A 66 -0.91 16.26 10.60
C THR A 66 -0.92 15.39 11.86
N LEU A 67 -0.86 16.00 13.03
CA LEU A 67 -0.92 15.27 14.31
C LEU A 67 -2.21 14.44 14.45
N GLU A 68 -3.34 15.00 14.02
CA GLU A 68 -4.64 14.30 14.02
C GLU A 68 -4.61 13.06 13.11
N LYS A 69 -4.09 13.21 11.89
CA LYS A 69 -3.93 12.09 10.96
C LYS A 69 -2.99 11.03 11.52
N ALA A 70 -1.87 11.44 12.10
CA ALA A 70 -0.90 10.54 12.70
C ALA A 70 -1.51 9.73 13.87
N LYS A 71 -2.28 10.39 14.74
CA LYS A 71 -3.01 9.74 15.85
C LYS A 71 -3.97 8.66 15.33
N LYS A 72 -4.76 8.97 14.29
CA LYS A 72 -5.67 7.99 13.67
C LYS A 72 -4.90 6.82 13.07
N VAL A 73 -3.86 7.10 12.30
CA VAL A 73 -3.06 6.07 11.61
C VAL A 73 -2.32 5.18 12.61
N SER A 74 -1.82 5.72 13.72
CA SER A 74 -1.09 4.92 14.72
C SER A 74 -1.99 3.86 15.37
N GLN A 75 -3.25 4.17 15.63
CA GLN A 75 -4.22 3.20 16.16
C GLN A 75 -4.46 2.04 15.18
N VAL A 76 -4.68 2.40 13.91
CA VAL A 76 -4.93 1.43 12.83
C VAL A 76 -3.69 0.57 12.54
N ALA A 77 -2.49 1.15 12.60
CA ALA A 77 -1.23 0.46 12.34
C ALA A 77 -0.90 -0.65 13.36
N ASN A 78 -1.49 -0.58 14.55
CA ASN A 78 -1.33 -1.62 15.56
C ASN A 78 -2.15 -2.89 15.27
N MET A 79 -3.21 -2.81 14.48
CA MET A 79 -4.06 -3.98 14.19
C MET A 79 -3.30 -5.11 13.49
N PRO A 80 -2.58 -4.88 12.36
CA PRO A 80 -1.78 -5.93 11.74
C PRO A 80 -0.64 -6.44 12.65
N VAL A 81 -0.11 -5.59 13.54
CA VAL A 81 0.89 -6.00 14.54
C VAL A 81 0.28 -6.96 15.55
N LYS A 82 -0.88 -6.64 16.12
CA LYS A 82 -1.58 -7.52 17.08
C LYS A 82 -1.98 -8.84 16.44
N TYR A 83 -2.49 -8.82 15.20
CA TYR A 83 -2.73 -10.05 14.44
C TYR A 83 -1.45 -10.89 14.30
N ALA A 84 -0.35 -10.28 13.88
CA ALA A 84 0.90 -10.98 13.68
C ALA A 84 1.46 -11.59 14.97
N LEU A 85 1.34 -10.89 16.09
CA LEU A 85 1.72 -11.41 17.41
C LEU A 85 0.83 -12.58 17.86
N LYS A 86 -0.50 -12.46 17.69
CA LYS A 86 -1.46 -13.52 18.01
C LYS A 86 -1.15 -14.84 17.29
N TYR A 87 -0.72 -14.76 16.04
CA TYR A 87 -0.43 -15.93 15.21
C TYR A 87 1.07 -16.28 15.11
N ASN A 88 1.92 -15.72 15.99
CA ASN A 88 3.36 -15.99 16.06
C ASN A 88 4.09 -15.75 14.72
N LEU A 89 3.79 -14.62 14.08
CA LEU A 89 4.40 -14.25 12.79
C LEU A 89 5.65 -13.37 12.97
N GLU A 90 6.01 -13.01 14.19
CA GLU A 90 7.25 -12.31 14.50
C GLU A 90 8.48 -13.13 14.08
N GLY A 91 9.47 -12.44 13.48
CA GLY A 91 10.66 -13.09 12.93
C GLY A 91 10.42 -13.88 11.63
N LYS A 92 9.16 -14.06 11.23
CA LYS A 92 8.79 -14.72 9.98
C LYS A 92 8.25 -13.74 8.93
N TYR A 93 7.25 -12.96 9.29
CA TYR A 93 6.59 -11.99 8.42
C TYR A 93 6.56 -10.58 9.02
N MET A 94 6.90 -10.41 10.29
CA MET A 94 6.96 -9.13 10.97
C MET A 94 8.30 -8.98 11.70
N PHE A 95 8.92 -7.79 11.55
CA PHE A 95 10.27 -7.52 12.09
C PHE A 95 10.34 -6.13 12.70
N ALA A 96 11.13 -6.01 13.78
CA ALA A 96 11.46 -4.76 14.43
C ALA A 96 12.80 -4.24 13.86
N HIS A 97 12.73 -3.42 12.82
CA HIS A 97 13.89 -2.69 12.32
C HIS A 97 13.83 -1.23 12.80
N GLN A 98 14.97 -0.59 13.01
CA GLN A 98 14.97 0.86 13.21
C GLN A 98 14.31 1.55 12.00
N LYS A 99 13.63 2.65 12.27
CA LYS A 99 12.96 3.46 11.25
C LYS A 99 13.18 4.93 11.56
N MET A 100 13.60 5.70 10.56
CA MET A 100 13.85 7.12 10.73
C MET A 100 13.51 7.94 9.49
N THR A 101 13.27 9.23 9.68
CA THR A 101 13.27 10.23 8.60
C THR A 101 14.51 11.10 8.74
N LEU A 102 15.33 11.12 7.70
CA LEU A 102 16.57 11.87 7.58
C LEU A 102 16.28 13.25 6.97
N ALA A 103 16.62 14.30 7.68
CA ALA A 103 16.63 15.69 7.23
C ALA A 103 18.02 16.09 6.76
N ILE A 104 18.09 16.78 5.62
CA ILE A 104 19.35 17.16 4.98
C ILE A 104 19.33 18.65 4.64
N GLY A 105 20.27 19.38 5.23
CA GLY A 105 20.35 20.83 5.13
C GLY A 105 19.47 21.55 6.17
N ASP A 106 19.77 22.82 6.41
CA ASP A 106 19.22 23.56 7.55
C ASP A 106 17.70 23.68 7.51
N ALA A 107 17.12 23.87 6.33
CA ALA A 107 15.66 24.00 6.19
C ALA A 107 14.89 22.71 6.58
N GLU A 108 15.38 21.53 6.15
CA GLU A 108 14.78 20.27 6.54
C GLU A 108 15.04 19.95 8.01
N VAL A 109 16.22 20.29 8.52
CA VAL A 109 16.60 20.12 9.93
C VAL A 109 15.66 20.89 10.84
N GLU A 110 15.38 22.17 10.54
CA GLU A 110 14.46 22.97 11.34
C GLU A 110 13.02 22.41 11.30
N ARG A 111 12.53 22.07 10.12
CA ARG A 111 11.21 21.43 9.94
C ARG A 111 11.07 20.13 10.75
N ILE A 112 12.12 19.31 10.79
CA ILE A 112 12.08 18.04 11.53
C ILE A 112 12.13 18.25 13.04
N LYS A 113 12.83 19.29 13.55
CA LYS A 113 12.78 19.66 14.96
C LYS A 113 11.39 20.14 15.39
N GLU A 114 10.77 21.03 14.62
CA GLU A 114 9.39 21.47 14.86
C GLU A 114 8.42 20.29 14.88
N ARG A 115 8.59 19.34 13.94
CA ARG A 115 7.80 18.11 13.91
C ARG A 115 8.00 17.27 15.16
N TYR A 116 9.23 17.04 15.57
CA TYR A 116 9.54 16.29 16.78
C TYR A 116 8.84 16.89 17.99
N ASP A 117 8.95 18.20 18.18
CA ASP A 117 8.31 18.91 19.30
C ASP A 117 6.78 18.75 19.30
N SER A 118 6.17 18.71 18.12
CA SER A 118 4.72 18.52 17.98
C SER A 118 4.27 17.08 18.16
N PHE A 119 5.15 16.07 17.90
CA PHE A 119 4.78 14.65 17.82
C PHE A 119 5.27 13.80 19.00
N LYS A 120 6.26 14.28 19.77
CA LYS A 120 6.89 13.51 20.88
C LYS A 120 5.92 13.07 21.97
N GLU A 121 4.83 13.82 22.21
CA GLU A 121 3.80 13.43 23.20
C GLU A 121 2.94 12.26 22.66
N LEU A 122 2.62 12.26 21.36
CA LEU A 122 1.87 11.18 20.72
C LEU A 122 2.73 9.92 20.56
N PHE A 123 4.02 10.09 20.29
CA PHE A 123 4.99 9.02 20.07
C PHE A 123 6.17 9.14 21.04
N PRO A 124 6.01 8.74 22.30
CA PRO A 124 7.06 8.93 23.32
C PRO A 124 8.37 8.20 23.05
N TYR A 125 8.36 7.24 22.12
CA TYR A 125 9.54 6.51 21.68
C TYR A 125 10.37 7.22 20.60
N LEU A 126 9.86 8.36 20.06
CA LEU A 126 10.61 9.13 19.06
C LEU A 126 11.83 9.80 19.71
N GLU A 127 12.93 9.73 19.01
CA GLU A 127 14.20 10.38 19.37
C GLU A 127 14.70 11.23 18.22
N ILE A 128 15.44 12.30 18.57
CA ILE A 128 16.25 13.03 17.59
C ILE A 128 17.64 12.39 17.57
N TYR A 129 18.13 12.09 16.38
CA TYR A 129 19.47 11.59 16.13
C TYR A 129 20.27 12.70 15.45
N ASP A 130 21.26 13.24 16.17
CA ASP A 130 22.27 14.12 15.60
C ASP A 130 23.29 13.34 14.73
N LYS A 131 24.20 14.07 14.09
CA LYS A 131 25.21 13.46 13.20
C LYS A 131 26.08 12.43 13.95
N GLU A 132 26.44 12.68 15.20
CA GLU A 132 27.27 11.75 16.00
C GLU A 132 26.51 10.48 16.36
N LYS A 133 25.23 10.58 16.70
CA LYS A 133 24.38 9.40 16.92
C LYS A 133 24.17 8.63 15.62
N LEU A 134 23.98 9.33 14.50
CA LEU A 134 23.83 8.69 13.18
C LEU A 134 25.10 7.93 12.76
N LYS A 135 26.30 8.40 13.08
CA LYS A 135 27.55 7.64 12.86
C LYS A 135 27.53 6.27 13.54
N GLN A 136 26.87 6.16 14.67
CA GLN A 136 26.79 4.92 15.45
C GLN A 136 25.71 3.97 14.91
N ILE A 137 24.53 4.49 14.56
CA ILE A 137 23.36 3.66 14.22
C ILE A 137 23.19 3.42 12.73
N GLU A 138 23.54 4.40 11.88
CA GLU A 138 23.45 4.37 10.42
C GLU A 138 24.66 5.06 9.76
N PRO A 139 25.89 4.56 9.91
CA PRO A 139 27.09 5.26 9.46
C PRO A 139 27.07 5.62 7.98
N ASN A 140 26.45 4.82 7.15
CA ASN A 140 26.39 5.06 5.69
C ASN A 140 25.53 6.25 5.28
N VAL A 141 24.73 6.85 6.20
CA VAL A 141 24.04 8.12 5.91
C VAL A 141 24.93 9.34 6.17
N VAL A 142 26.07 9.15 6.85
CA VAL A 142 26.97 10.21 7.25
C VAL A 142 28.23 10.27 6.36
N PHE A 143 28.83 9.14 6.07
CA PHE A 143 30.13 9.09 5.40
C PHE A 143 30.04 9.10 3.88
N ASP A 144 30.89 9.92 3.25
CA ASP A 144 31.10 9.92 1.81
C ASP A 144 31.98 8.74 1.36
N ALA A 145 32.27 8.65 0.06
CA ALA A 145 33.10 7.58 -0.51
C ALA A 145 34.56 7.59 -0.03
N ASN A 146 35.05 8.70 0.51
CA ASN A 146 36.41 8.87 1.05
C ASN A 146 36.46 8.65 2.57
N GLY A 147 35.33 8.35 3.19
CA GLY A 147 35.20 8.19 4.63
C GLY A 147 35.11 9.50 5.41
N ASN A 148 34.94 10.62 4.73
CA ASN A 148 34.72 11.91 5.39
C ASN A 148 33.24 12.11 5.71
N ASP A 149 32.98 12.92 6.74
CA ASP A 149 31.62 13.38 7.04
C ASP A 149 31.06 14.16 5.85
N ARG A 150 29.81 13.88 5.51
CA ARG A 150 29.08 14.72 4.54
C ARG A 150 29.01 16.17 5.01
N PRO A 151 29.16 17.15 4.08
CA PRO A 151 29.24 18.55 4.46
C PRO A 151 27.91 19.13 4.99
N GLU A 152 26.79 18.53 4.59
CA GLU A 152 25.48 19.03 4.98
C GLU A 152 25.22 18.83 6.47
N ASN A 153 24.48 19.77 7.06
CA ASN A 153 23.85 19.57 8.35
C ASN A 153 22.77 18.51 8.24
N ILE A 154 22.78 17.51 9.11
CA ILE A 154 21.80 16.43 9.13
C ILE A 154 21.34 16.12 10.53
N ILE A 155 20.06 15.80 10.66
CA ILE A 155 19.48 15.11 11.81
C ILE A 155 18.50 14.05 11.30
N ALA A 156 18.09 13.13 12.17
CA ALA A 156 16.94 12.30 11.90
C ALA A 156 15.99 12.26 13.11
N ILE A 157 14.72 11.98 12.87
CA ILE A 157 13.78 11.52 13.89
C ILE A 157 13.40 10.09 13.62
N GLY A 158 13.27 9.30 14.67
CA GLY A 158 12.90 7.89 14.49
C GLY A 158 12.83 7.14 15.79
N ALA A 159 12.71 5.80 15.65
CA ALA A 159 12.76 4.85 16.74
C ALA A 159 13.86 3.83 16.48
N GLN A 160 14.76 3.68 17.43
CA GLN A 160 15.87 2.73 17.31
C GLN A 160 15.44 1.30 17.58
N ASN A 161 14.64 1.09 18.63
CA ASN A 161 14.28 -0.23 19.13
C ASN A 161 12.79 -0.30 19.54
N GLY A 162 12.26 -1.52 19.62
CA GLY A 162 10.99 -1.80 20.25
C GLY A 162 9.75 -1.57 19.39
N GLN A 163 9.92 -1.10 18.15
CA GLN A 163 8.80 -0.87 17.23
C GLN A 163 8.83 -1.86 16.07
N TYR A 164 7.71 -2.52 15.80
CA TYR A 164 7.53 -3.29 14.57
C TYR A 164 7.31 -2.34 13.40
N THR A 165 8.24 -2.36 12.47
CA THR A 165 8.29 -1.40 11.37
C THR A 165 8.24 -2.04 10.00
N THR A 166 8.48 -3.35 9.94
CA THR A 166 8.59 -4.10 8.68
C THR A 166 7.65 -5.28 8.69
N MET A 167 6.91 -5.47 7.59
CA MET A 167 5.98 -6.57 7.43
C MET A 167 5.98 -7.09 5.99
N ASP A 168 6.09 -8.41 5.83
CA ASP A 168 5.72 -9.10 4.61
C ASP A 168 4.20 -9.26 4.55
N PHE A 169 3.55 -8.30 3.92
CA PHE A 169 2.09 -8.32 3.77
C PHE A 169 1.60 -9.49 2.91
N GLY A 170 2.43 -10.04 2.03
CA GLY A 170 2.11 -11.25 1.27
C GLY A 170 2.05 -12.49 2.16
N GLY A 171 3.04 -12.63 3.05
CA GLY A 171 3.05 -13.69 4.05
C GLY A 171 1.89 -13.58 5.04
N VAL A 172 1.57 -12.35 5.48
CA VAL A 172 0.41 -12.08 6.34
C VAL A 172 -0.90 -12.40 5.63
N ALA A 173 -1.07 -12.02 4.35
CA ALA A 173 -2.27 -12.34 3.58
C ALA A 173 -2.51 -13.86 3.48
N ASN A 174 -1.46 -14.64 3.26
CA ASN A 174 -1.56 -16.11 3.28
C ASN A 174 -1.98 -16.64 4.65
N SER A 175 -1.43 -16.08 5.74
CA SER A 175 -1.85 -16.44 7.11
C SER A 175 -3.32 -16.11 7.36
N LEU A 176 -3.80 -14.96 6.90
CA LEU A 176 -5.20 -14.54 7.02
C LEU A 176 -6.14 -15.54 6.34
N VAL A 177 -5.82 -15.97 5.12
CA VAL A 177 -6.61 -16.98 4.39
C VAL A 177 -6.66 -18.30 5.16
N GLN A 178 -5.51 -18.81 5.63
CA GLN A 178 -5.48 -20.08 6.36
C GLN A 178 -6.30 -20.01 7.65
N ASN A 179 -6.18 -18.91 8.40
CA ASN A 179 -6.95 -18.72 9.64
C ASN A 179 -8.44 -18.55 9.36
N ALA A 180 -8.82 -17.85 8.29
CA ALA A 180 -10.21 -17.71 7.88
C ALA A 180 -10.85 -19.06 7.52
N LEU A 181 -10.16 -19.89 6.73
CA LEU A 181 -10.63 -21.23 6.38
C LEU A 181 -10.80 -22.13 7.61
N ASN A 182 -9.85 -22.06 8.57
CA ASN A 182 -9.93 -22.82 9.81
C ASN A 182 -11.10 -22.37 10.70
N LEU A 183 -11.41 -21.08 10.76
CA LEU A 183 -12.49 -20.52 11.58
C LEU A 183 -13.87 -20.68 10.90
N GLY A 184 -13.94 -20.49 9.60
CA GLY A 184 -15.19 -20.53 8.83
C GLY A 184 -15.64 -21.93 8.40
N GLY A 185 -14.72 -22.90 8.44
CA GLY A 185 -15.00 -24.29 8.04
C GLY A 185 -15.46 -24.41 6.58
N ASP A 186 -16.31 -25.40 6.30
CA ASP A 186 -16.76 -25.78 4.95
C ASP A 186 -17.53 -24.68 4.20
N GLY A 187 -17.92 -23.61 4.89
CA GLY A 187 -18.63 -22.49 4.27
C GLY A 187 -17.72 -21.41 3.68
N TYR A 188 -16.43 -21.45 4.00
CA TYR A 188 -15.43 -20.48 3.52
C TYR A 188 -14.58 -21.10 2.43
N GLU A 189 -14.64 -20.52 1.24
CA GLU A 189 -13.91 -21.04 0.07
C GLU A 189 -13.03 -19.97 -0.55
N ILE A 190 -11.83 -20.37 -0.98
CA ILE A 190 -10.98 -19.56 -1.87
C ILE A 190 -10.91 -20.22 -3.24
N SER A 191 -11.07 -19.42 -4.29
CA SER A 191 -10.92 -19.82 -5.68
C SER A 191 -9.79 -19.01 -6.31
N LEU A 192 -8.64 -19.65 -6.52
CA LEU A 192 -7.51 -19.11 -7.25
C LEU A 192 -7.69 -19.33 -8.76
N SER A 193 -6.92 -18.63 -9.59
CA SER A 193 -7.04 -18.63 -11.06
C SER A 193 -8.49 -18.37 -11.52
N SER A 194 -9.20 -17.51 -10.79
CA SER A 194 -10.64 -17.25 -10.93
C SER A 194 -10.88 -15.76 -11.18
N GLU A 195 -10.60 -15.30 -12.41
CA GLU A 195 -10.80 -13.91 -12.80
C GLU A 195 -12.29 -13.59 -12.90
N VAL A 196 -12.74 -12.58 -12.16
CA VAL A 196 -14.10 -12.04 -12.30
C VAL A 196 -14.19 -11.20 -13.56
N THR A 197 -14.87 -11.74 -14.57
CA THR A 197 -14.99 -11.10 -15.89
C THR A 197 -16.23 -10.25 -16.04
N ASP A 198 -17.30 -10.57 -15.32
CA ASP A 198 -18.56 -9.81 -15.32
C ASP A 198 -19.33 -10.00 -14.03
N MET A 199 -20.12 -8.99 -13.66
CA MET A 199 -21.03 -9.04 -12.51
C MET A 199 -22.33 -8.32 -12.86
N LYS A 200 -23.46 -8.87 -12.40
CA LYS A 200 -24.76 -8.22 -12.53
C LYS A 200 -25.66 -8.58 -11.38
N LYS A 201 -26.47 -7.62 -10.95
CA LYS A 201 -27.52 -7.83 -9.94
C LYS A 201 -28.78 -8.41 -10.63
N VAL A 202 -29.29 -9.49 -10.10
CA VAL A 202 -30.53 -10.15 -10.58
C VAL A 202 -31.40 -10.43 -9.36
N GLY A 203 -32.48 -9.66 -9.20
CA GLY A 203 -33.23 -9.65 -7.96
C GLY A 203 -32.36 -9.18 -6.78
N ASP A 204 -32.32 -9.97 -5.73
CA ASP A 204 -31.57 -9.65 -4.50
C ASP A 204 -30.16 -10.31 -4.48
N THR A 205 -29.72 -10.88 -5.59
CA THR A 205 -28.44 -11.56 -5.68
C THR A 205 -27.58 -11.03 -6.82
N PHE A 206 -26.25 -11.07 -6.60
CA PHE A 206 -25.26 -10.80 -7.65
C PHE A 206 -24.86 -12.11 -8.33
N HIS A 207 -24.92 -12.12 -9.65
CA HIS A 207 -24.37 -13.17 -10.50
C HIS A 207 -22.98 -12.75 -10.92
N ILE A 208 -21.99 -13.51 -10.50
CA ILE A 208 -20.55 -13.23 -10.69
C ILE A 208 -20.02 -14.27 -11.68
N LYS A 209 -19.63 -13.80 -12.85
CA LYS A 209 -19.03 -14.64 -13.89
C LYS A 209 -17.52 -14.73 -13.69
N ILE A 210 -17.03 -15.97 -13.57
CA ILE A 210 -15.62 -16.29 -13.38
C ILE A 210 -15.08 -16.89 -14.67
N ASN A 211 -13.93 -16.39 -15.12
CA ASN A 211 -13.29 -16.84 -16.36
C ASN A 211 -14.30 -16.88 -17.54
N ASP A 212 -14.27 -17.95 -18.33
CA ASP A 212 -15.08 -18.08 -19.55
C ASP A 212 -16.47 -18.70 -19.35
N GLY A 213 -16.93 -18.94 -18.13
CA GLY A 213 -18.28 -19.48 -18.03
C GLY A 213 -18.84 -19.92 -16.69
N GLU A 214 -18.03 -20.10 -15.66
CA GLU A 214 -18.54 -20.43 -14.34
C GLU A 214 -19.26 -19.20 -13.75
N VAL A 215 -20.44 -19.41 -13.15
CA VAL A 215 -21.21 -18.37 -12.49
C VAL A 215 -21.51 -18.79 -11.06
N ILE A 216 -21.05 -17.99 -10.10
CA ILE A 216 -21.49 -18.09 -8.71
C ILE A 216 -22.45 -16.96 -8.37
N THR A 217 -23.20 -17.09 -7.27
CA THR A 217 -24.08 -16.03 -6.78
C THR A 217 -23.74 -15.63 -5.36
N ALA A 218 -23.98 -14.34 -5.02
CA ALA A 218 -23.80 -13.84 -3.67
C ALA A 218 -24.86 -12.80 -3.34
N ASN A 219 -25.19 -12.65 -2.04
CA ASN A 219 -26.10 -11.60 -1.56
C ASN A 219 -25.37 -10.27 -1.41
N TYR A 220 -24.08 -10.29 -1.05
CA TYR A 220 -23.22 -9.11 -0.97
C TYR A 220 -21.90 -9.34 -1.70
N VAL A 221 -21.37 -8.29 -2.33
CA VAL A 221 -20.07 -8.36 -3.01
C VAL A 221 -19.16 -7.24 -2.54
N VAL A 222 -17.91 -7.57 -2.18
CA VAL A 222 -16.85 -6.58 -1.97
C VAL A 222 -15.79 -6.75 -3.03
N VAL A 223 -15.46 -5.65 -3.71
CA VAL A 223 -14.45 -5.64 -4.76
C VAL A 223 -13.18 -4.99 -4.24
N ASP A 224 -12.21 -5.83 -3.83
CA ASP A 224 -10.86 -5.49 -3.36
C ASP A 224 -9.79 -5.78 -4.43
N ALA A 225 -10.12 -5.50 -5.68
CA ALA A 225 -9.29 -5.85 -6.84
C ALA A 225 -8.20 -4.80 -7.15
N GLY A 226 -7.81 -4.00 -6.15
CA GLY A 226 -6.76 -2.98 -6.29
C GLY A 226 -7.09 -1.98 -7.41
N ALA A 227 -6.18 -1.84 -8.39
CA ALA A 227 -6.40 -0.91 -9.51
C ALA A 227 -7.57 -1.31 -10.44
N HIS A 228 -8.01 -2.56 -10.40
CA HIS A 228 -9.16 -3.03 -11.18
C HIS A 228 -10.51 -2.77 -10.50
N SER A 229 -10.55 -2.36 -9.23
CA SER A 229 -11.81 -2.11 -8.52
C SER A 229 -12.67 -1.06 -9.22
N LEU A 230 -12.07 0.06 -9.65
CA LEU A 230 -12.80 1.10 -10.39
C LEU A 230 -13.24 0.62 -11.79
N PHE A 231 -12.43 -0.22 -12.45
CA PHE A 231 -12.81 -0.83 -13.74
C PHE A 231 -14.07 -1.70 -13.59
N LEU A 232 -14.13 -2.54 -12.56
CA LEU A 232 -15.29 -3.39 -12.29
C LEU A 232 -16.50 -2.55 -11.86
N ALA A 233 -16.31 -1.48 -11.08
CA ALA A 233 -17.36 -0.54 -10.73
C ALA A 233 -17.97 0.11 -12.00
N HIS A 234 -17.15 0.57 -12.93
CA HIS A 234 -17.60 1.15 -14.19
C HIS A 234 -18.38 0.18 -15.06
N LYS A 235 -18.01 -1.11 -15.09
CA LYS A 235 -18.77 -2.14 -15.80
C LYS A 235 -20.18 -2.31 -15.26
N MET A 236 -20.37 -2.07 -13.97
CA MET A 236 -21.67 -2.14 -13.30
C MET A 236 -22.42 -0.79 -13.28
N GLY A 237 -21.85 0.29 -13.84
CA GLY A 237 -22.46 1.60 -13.87
C GLY A 237 -22.19 2.48 -12.65
N TYR A 238 -21.35 2.04 -11.71
CA TYR A 238 -21.01 2.80 -10.49
C TYR A 238 -19.75 3.63 -10.67
N GLY A 239 -19.64 4.74 -9.93
CA GLY A 239 -18.44 5.59 -9.90
C GLY A 239 -18.07 6.23 -11.24
N LEU A 240 -19.03 6.41 -12.17
CA LEU A 240 -18.77 6.91 -13.53
C LEU A 240 -18.16 8.32 -13.59
N HIS A 241 -18.28 9.09 -12.50
CA HIS A 241 -17.64 10.40 -12.35
C HIS A 241 -16.18 10.33 -11.94
N LEU A 242 -15.69 9.15 -11.57
CA LEU A 242 -14.29 8.91 -11.22
C LEU A 242 -13.48 8.47 -12.43
N SER A 243 -12.20 8.72 -12.37
CA SER A 243 -11.19 8.22 -13.29
C SER A 243 -9.96 7.78 -12.52
N THR A 244 -8.99 7.15 -13.15
CA THR A 244 -7.78 6.66 -12.49
C THR A 244 -6.51 7.21 -13.11
N LEU A 245 -5.55 7.54 -12.26
CA LEU A 245 -4.16 7.84 -12.62
C LEU A 245 -3.27 6.77 -11.98
N PRO A 246 -2.92 5.69 -12.71
CA PRO A 246 -2.05 4.66 -12.16
C PRO A 246 -0.61 5.17 -12.03
N VAL A 247 -0.08 5.09 -10.80
CA VAL A 247 1.31 5.48 -10.49
C VAL A 247 2.07 4.23 -10.05
N ALA A 248 3.05 3.86 -10.85
CA ALA A 248 3.90 2.70 -10.58
C ALA A 248 5.14 3.10 -9.79
N GLY A 249 5.51 2.28 -8.82
CA GLY A 249 6.80 2.37 -8.14
C GLY A 249 7.80 1.36 -8.71
N SER A 250 9.07 1.74 -8.81
CA SER A 250 10.19 0.84 -9.05
C SER A 250 11.17 0.92 -7.90
N PHE A 251 12.00 -0.11 -7.79
CA PHE A 251 13.06 -0.18 -6.79
C PHE A 251 14.41 -0.45 -7.45
N TYR A 252 15.46 -0.11 -6.72
CA TYR A 252 16.84 -0.41 -7.05
C TYR A 252 17.48 -1.11 -5.87
N PHE A 253 18.19 -2.21 -6.12
CA PHE A 253 18.95 -2.92 -5.10
C PHE A 253 20.41 -2.47 -5.10
N ALA A 254 20.96 -2.28 -3.90
CA ALA A 254 22.39 -2.34 -3.70
C ALA A 254 22.83 -3.81 -3.61
N ASN A 255 24.08 -4.08 -4.03
CA ASN A 255 24.64 -5.45 -4.05
C ASN A 255 24.95 -5.99 -2.63
N LYS A 256 24.72 -5.16 -1.59
CA LYS A 256 25.01 -5.47 -0.18
C LYS A 256 24.03 -4.72 0.73
N ARG A 257 24.00 -5.11 1.98
CA ARG A 257 23.34 -4.35 3.03
C ARG A 257 24.13 -3.08 3.32
N LEU A 258 23.55 -1.92 3.03
CA LEU A 258 24.10 -0.59 3.30
C LEU A 258 23.43 0.08 4.50
N LEU A 259 22.18 -0.21 4.73
CA LEU A 259 21.39 0.38 5.81
C LEU A 259 21.02 -0.69 6.84
N ASN A 260 21.06 -0.31 8.12
CA ASN A 260 20.67 -1.17 9.22
C ASN A 260 19.15 -1.23 9.39
N GLY A 261 18.47 -0.14 9.05
CA GLY A 261 17.03 0.00 9.13
C GLY A 261 16.45 0.80 7.97
N LYS A 262 15.24 1.32 8.18
CA LYS A 262 14.50 2.10 7.19
C LYS A 262 14.86 3.59 7.32
N VAL A 263 15.40 4.17 6.26
CA VAL A 263 15.77 5.58 6.20
C VAL A 263 14.94 6.28 5.13
N TYR A 264 14.01 7.10 5.55
CA TYR A 264 13.14 7.91 4.69
C TYR A 264 13.72 9.32 4.52
N MET A 265 13.51 9.92 3.37
CA MET A 265 13.74 11.35 3.18
C MET A 265 12.54 12.16 3.67
N VAL A 266 12.75 13.42 3.98
CA VAL A 266 11.66 14.37 4.23
C VAL A 266 10.77 14.47 2.99
N GLN A 267 9.47 14.30 3.19
CA GLN A 267 8.50 14.35 2.09
C GLN A 267 8.20 15.79 1.69
N ASN A 268 8.14 16.05 0.39
CA ASN A 268 7.68 17.32 -0.13
C ASN A 268 6.14 17.35 -0.08
N ASP A 269 5.57 18.34 0.59
CA ASP A 269 4.12 18.48 0.82
C ASP A 269 3.31 18.66 -0.46
N LYS A 270 3.94 19.19 -1.52
CA LYS A 270 3.31 19.37 -2.83
C LYS A 270 3.17 18.08 -3.63
N LEU A 271 3.97 17.05 -3.28
CA LEU A 271 4.00 15.82 -4.03
C LEU A 271 3.13 14.76 -3.34
N PRO A 272 2.09 14.24 -4.02
CA PRO A 272 1.18 13.24 -3.45
C PRO A 272 1.78 11.84 -3.40
N PHE A 273 3.09 11.69 -3.61
CA PHE A 273 3.75 10.41 -3.75
C PHE A 273 4.73 10.15 -2.61
N ALA A 274 5.03 8.88 -2.36
CA ALA A 274 5.94 8.50 -1.30
C ALA A 274 7.34 9.11 -1.49
N ALA A 275 7.94 9.56 -0.40
CA ALA A 275 9.34 9.95 -0.39
C ALA A 275 10.24 8.76 -0.72
N LEU A 276 11.38 9.04 -1.37
CA LEU A 276 12.43 8.05 -1.55
C LEU A 276 12.91 7.58 -0.18
N HIS A 277 13.09 6.28 -0.03
CA HIS A 277 13.69 5.69 1.15
C HIS A 277 14.65 4.57 0.77
N GLY A 278 15.51 4.21 1.69
CA GLY A 278 16.33 3.01 1.64
C GLY A 278 16.02 2.11 2.82
N ASP A 279 15.96 0.81 2.59
CA ASP A 279 15.70 -0.18 3.64
C ASP A 279 16.31 -1.55 3.31
N PRO A 280 16.65 -2.35 4.34
CA PRO A 280 17.01 -3.74 4.12
C PRO A 280 15.76 -4.52 3.70
N ASP A 281 15.79 -5.15 2.53
CA ASP A 281 14.68 -5.95 2.01
C ASP A 281 14.67 -7.34 2.66
N ILE A 282 13.54 -7.69 3.31
CA ILE A 282 13.42 -8.97 4.03
C ILE A 282 13.31 -10.19 3.10
N LEU A 283 12.98 -9.98 1.82
CA LEU A 283 12.91 -11.04 0.82
C LEU A 283 14.20 -11.18 -0.01
N ALA A 284 15.15 -10.24 0.14
CA ALA A 284 16.43 -10.20 -0.58
C ALA A 284 17.64 -10.31 0.36
N ASN A 285 17.56 -11.16 1.39
CA ASN A 285 18.62 -11.40 2.37
C ASN A 285 19.15 -10.13 3.05
N GLY A 286 18.31 -9.10 3.19
CA GLY A 286 18.68 -7.84 3.80
C GLY A 286 19.50 -6.91 2.92
N ASN A 287 19.71 -7.21 1.64
CA ASN A 287 20.29 -6.26 0.70
C ASN A 287 19.50 -4.97 0.71
N THR A 288 20.18 -3.83 0.69
CA THR A 288 19.49 -2.54 0.75
C THR A 288 18.78 -2.26 -0.57
N ARG A 289 17.50 -1.92 -0.44
CA ARG A 289 16.64 -1.50 -1.52
C ARG A 289 16.37 0.00 -1.40
N PHE A 290 16.40 0.71 -2.52
CA PHE A 290 16.07 2.12 -2.63
C PHE A 290 14.84 2.30 -3.52
N GLY A 291 13.92 3.16 -3.13
CA GLY A 291 12.70 3.46 -3.85
C GLY A 291 11.57 3.89 -2.91
N PRO A 292 10.30 3.77 -3.36
CA PRO A 292 9.91 3.56 -4.75
C PRO A 292 10.08 4.82 -5.60
N THR A 293 10.19 4.64 -6.91
CA THR A 293 9.96 5.70 -7.89
C THR A 293 8.45 5.97 -8.01
N ALA A 294 8.06 6.98 -8.78
CA ALA A 294 6.65 7.32 -9.02
C ALA A 294 6.41 7.65 -10.50
N LEU A 295 6.28 6.60 -11.30
CA LEU A 295 6.03 6.71 -12.73
C LEU A 295 4.54 6.59 -13.03
N VAL A 296 3.98 7.55 -13.75
CA VAL A 296 2.63 7.42 -14.33
C VAL A 296 2.69 6.41 -15.47
N ILE A 297 1.88 5.37 -15.42
CA ILE A 297 1.82 4.34 -16.46
C ILE A 297 0.40 4.16 -17.00
N PRO A 298 0.24 3.86 -18.31
CA PRO A 298 -1.08 3.59 -18.90
C PRO A 298 -1.50 2.13 -18.70
N LYS A 299 -1.41 1.60 -17.48
CA LYS A 299 -1.73 0.22 -17.14
C LYS A 299 -2.26 0.13 -15.71
N LEU A 300 -3.14 -0.82 -15.44
CA LEU A 300 -3.60 -1.13 -14.08
C LEU A 300 -2.67 -2.11 -13.34
N GLU A 301 -1.80 -2.80 -14.07
CA GLU A 301 -0.77 -3.70 -13.53
C GLU A 301 0.58 -3.41 -14.21
N ARG A 302 1.67 -3.48 -13.43
CA ARG A 302 2.96 -3.06 -13.96
C ARG A 302 3.62 -4.10 -14.86
N PHE A 303 3.76 -5.32 -14.38
CA PHE A 303 4.58 -6.37 -15.00
C PHE A 303 3.78 -7.48 -15.69
N HIS A 304 2.47 -7.49 -15.52
CA HIS A 304 1.58 -8.51 -16.07
C HIS A 304 0.91 -8.01 -17.36
N GLY A 305 1.33 -8.57 -18.49
CA GLY A 305 0.68 -8.49 -19.80
C GLY A 305 0.28 -7.10 -20.33
N CYS A 306 -0.32 -7.09 -21.51
CA CYS A 306 -0.86 -5.87 -22.14
C CYS A 306 -2.37 -5.69 -21.87
N SER A 307 -3.08 -6.69 -21.34
CA SER A 307 -4.53 -6.62 -21.11
C SER A 307 -4.93 -5.45 -20.21
N SER A 308 -4.16 -5.20 -19.17
CA SER A 308 -4.43 -4.10 -18.22
C SER A 308 -4.30 -2.69 -18.84
N PHE A 309 -3.70 -2.55 -20.03
CA PHE A 309 -3.71 -1.31 -20.80
C PHE A 309 -5.12 -0.99 -21.33
N PHE A 310 -5.82 -1.97 -21.91
CA PHE A 310 -7.17 -1.76 -22.43
C PHE A 310 -8.16 -1.50 -21.32
N ASP A 311 -8.00 -2.16 -20.15
CA ASP A 311 -8.83 -1.92 -18.99
C ASP A 311 -8.57 -0.53 -18.39
N PHE A 312 -7.32 -0.07 -18.39
CA PHE A 312 -6.98 1.31 -18.05
C PHE A 312 -7.69 2.30 -18.96
N LEU A 313 -7.65 2.14 -20.29
CA LEU A 313 -8.32 3.04 -21.22
C LEU A 313 -9.83 3.14 -20.97
N LYS A 314 -10.48 2.00 -20.66
CA LYS A 314 -11.90 1.97 -20.29
C LYS A 314 -12.17 2.71 -18.97
N CYS A 315 -11.24 2.61 -18.01
CA CYS A 315 -11.34 3.23 -16.70
C CYS A 315 -10.97 4.72 -16.70
N LEU A 316 -10.08 5.15 -17.59
CA LEU A 316 -9.60 6.53 -17.69
C LEU A 316 -10.74 7.52 -17.97
N LYS A 317 -11.76 7.11 -18.74
CA LYS A 317 -12.90 7.98 -19.11
C LYS A 317 -12.44 9.37 -19.58
N PHE A 318 -11.44 9.39 -20.49
CA PHE A 318 -10.76 10.61 -20.92
C PHE A 318 -11.75 11.63 -21.50
N ASP A 319 -11.83 12.79 -20.87
CA ASP A 319 -12.62 13.95 -21.29
C ASP A 319 -11.89 15.26 -20.97
N LYS A 320 -12.55 16.40 -21.25
CA LYS A 320 -11.97 17.72 -20.98
C LYS A 320 -11.69 17.96 -19.48
N ASN A 321 -12.44 17.34 -18.56
CA ASN A 321 -12.21 17.50 -17.11
C ASN A 321 -10.93 16.77 -16.68
N VAL A 322 -10.73 15.55 -17.18
CA VAL A 322 -9.48 14.79 -16.97
C VAL A 322 -8.29 15.54 -17.58
N LEU A 323 -8.46 16.08 -18.80
CA LEU A 323 -7.42 16.89 -19.45
C LEU A 323 -7.09 18.14 -18.63
N GLU A 324 -8.09 18.80 -18.06
CA GLU A 324 -7.88 19.96 -17.18
C GLU A 324 -7.09 19.59 -15.93
N VAL A 325 -7.38 18.45 -15.28
CA VAL A 325 -6.60 17.94 -14.13
C VAL A 325 -5.14 17.71 -14.54
N PHE A 326 -4.88 17.02 -15.65
CA PHE A 326 -3.52 16.80 -16.13
C PHE A 326 -2.79 18.09 -16.48
N THR A 327 -3.49 19.03 -17.12
CA THR A 327 -2.93 20.34 -17.46
C THR A 327 -2.55 21.12 -16.21
N ASN A 328 -3.40 21.09 -15.18
CA ASN A 328 -3.12 21.76 -13.90
C ASN A 328 -1.95 21.13 -13.15
N LEU A 329 -1.85 19.80 -13.13
CA LEU A 329 -0.68 19.10 -12.58
C LEU A 329 0.62 19.47 -13.31
N LEU A 330 0.59 19.55 -14.64
CA LEU A 330 1.76 19.88 -15.45
C LEU A 330 2.13 21.38 -15.45
N LYS A 331 1.21 22.29 -15.04
CA LYS A 331 1.53 23.71 -14.84
C LYS A 331 2.43 23.93 -13.63
N ASP A 332 2.31 23.11 -12.59
CA ASP A 332 3.20 23.18 -11.44
C ASP A 332 4.61 22.70 -11.83
N GLY A 333 5.59 23.58 -11.69
CA GLY A 333 6.99 23.32 -12.08
C GLY A 333 7.63 22.19 -11.27
N ASP A 334 7.28 22.07 -9.99
CA ASP A 334 7.81 21.04 -9.09
C ASP A 334 7.26 19.67 -9.49
N ILE A 335 5.95 19.59 -9.74
CA ILE A 335 5.28 18.35 -10.17
C ILE A 335 5.79 17.91 -11.54
N ARG A 336 5.91 18.85 -12.48
CA ARG A 336 6.44 18.54 -13.84
C ARG A 336 7.87 18.02 -13.77
N SER A 337 8.74 18.67 -12.99
CA SER A 337 10.14 18.24 -12.80
C SER A 337 10.20 16.86 -12.15
N TYR A 338 9.35 16.61 -11.17
CA TYR A 338 9.23 15.33 -10.51
C TYR A 338 8.79 14.21 -11.46
N ILE A 339 7.76 14.43 -12.28
CA ILE A 339 7.27 13.46 -13.28
C ILE A 339 8.38 13.14 -14.28
N LEU A 340 9.04 14.18 -14.84
CA LEU A 340 10.13 14.00 -15.79
C LEU A 340 11.30 13.22 -15.20
N ARG A 341 11.68 13.54 -13.96
CA ARG A 341 12.76 12.85 -13.26
C ARG A 341 12.43 11.37 -13.03
N ASN A 342 11.24 11.05 -12.57
CA ASN A 342 10.80 9.67 -12.39
C ASN A 342 10.72 8.89 -13.70
N PHE A 343 10.40 9.56 -14.81
CA PHE A 343 10.48 8.95 -16.15
C PHE A 343 11.93 8.55 -16.48
N LEU A 344 12.92 9.42 -16.21
CA LEU A 344 14.33 9.11 -16.46
C LEU A 344 14.83 7.90 -15.67
N PHE A 345 14.27 7.61 -14.50
CA PHE A 345 14.62 6.43 -13.72
C PHE A 345 14.17 5.11 -14.35
N GLU A 346 13.36 5.16 -15.38
CA GLU A 346 12.89 3.97 -16.12
C GLU A 346 13.55 3.80 -17.48
N VAL A 347 14.30 4.81 -17.96
CA VAL A 347 14.95 4.76 -19.27
C VAL A 347 16.23 3.93 -19.20
N PRO A 348 16.33 2.81 -19.93
CA PRO A 348 17.54 2.00 -19.95
C PRO A 348 18.81 2.81 -20.24
N PHE A 349 19.93 2.39 -19.71
CA PHE A 349 21.27 2.98 -19.82
C PHE A 349 21.50 4.27 -19.02
N ILE A 350 20.47 5.11 -18.79
CA ILE A 350 20.63 6.34 -18.00
C ILE A 350 19.96 6.24 -16.62
N ASN A 351 19.08 5.28 -16.42
CA ASN A 351 18.27 5.10 -15.22
C ASN A 351 19.11 5.02 -13.93
N LYS A 352 20.16 4.20 -13.89
CA LYS A 352 21.04 4.07 -12.72
C LYS A 352 21.78 5.37 -12.42
N LYS A 353 22.31 6.01 -13.47
CA LYS A 353 23.03 7.29 -13.35
C LYS A 353 22.15 8.41 -12.80
N GLU A 354 20.90 8.45 -13.20
CA GLU A 354 19.95 9.46 -12.71
C GLU A 354 19.45 9.10 -11.31
N PHE A 355 19.12 7.84 -11.05
CA PHE A 355 18.60 7.41 -9.77
C PHE A 355 19.63 7.52 -8.63
N VAL A 356 20.91 7.21 -8.90
CA VAL A 356 21.97 7.31 -7.89
C VAL A 356 22.11 8.72 -7.32
N LYS A 357 21.78 9.77 -8.10
CA LYS A 357 21.83 11.17 -7.62
C LYS A 357 20.86 11.38 -6.45
N ASP A 358 19.69 10.72 -6.49
CA ASP A 358 18.73 10.80 -5.39
C ASP A 358 19.08 9.85 -4.25
N ALA A 359 19.50 8.64 -4.55
CA ALA A 359 19.89 7.66 -3.54
C ALA A 359 21.10 8.14 -2.70
N ARG A 360 22.00 8.94 -3.29
CA ARG A 360 23.13 9.59 -2.58
C ARG A 360 22.69 10.58 -1.52
N LYS A 361 21.50 11.10 -1.59
CA LYS A 361 20.96 11.92 -0.50
C LYS A 361 20.85 11.09 0.79
N ILE A 362 20.53 9.81 0.66
CA ILE A 362 20.49 8.87 1.80
C ILE A 362 21.88 8.31 2.09
N VAL A 363 22.56 7.74 1.08
CA VAL A 363 23.90 7.10 1.21
C VAL A 363 24.90 7.83 0.31
N PRO A 364 25.65 8.81 0.83
CA PRO A 364 26.54 9.68 0.02
C PRO A 364 27.62 8.93 -0.77
N SER A 365 28.10 7.80 -0.23
CA SER A 365 29.15 6.97 -0.84
C SER A 365 28.67 6.13 -2.04
N LEU A 366 27.36 6.08 -2.31
CA LEU A 366 26.77 5.19 -3.32
C LEU A 366 27.24 5.57 -4.74
N SER A 367 27.58 4.57 -5.54
CA SER A 367 27.89 4.72 -6.96
C SER A 367 26.86 4.00 -7.85
N GLU A 368 26.82 4.32 -9.14
CA GLU A 368 25.92 3.63 -10.07
C GLU A 368 26.25 2.14 -10.25
N ASN A 369 27.52 1.75 -9.98
CA ASN A 369 27.94 0.35 -10.02
C ASN A 369 27.43 -0.47 -8.83
N ASP A 370 27.09 0.20 -7.73
CA ASP A 370 26.51 -0.45 -6.55
C ASP A 370 25.02 -0.78 -6.74
N LEU A 371 24.37 -0.18 -7.74
CA LEU A 371 22.94 -0.31 -7.96
C LEU A 371 22.58 -1.24 -9.12
N SER A 372 21.51 -1.99 -8.93
CA SER A 372 20.83 -2.75 -9.98
C SER A 372 19.33 -2.44 -9.97
N TYR A 373 18.72 -2.30 -11.15
CA TYR A 373 17.27 -2.15 -11.27
C TYR A 373 16.58 -3.45 -10.83
N ALA A 374 15.61 -3.33 -9.95
CA ALA A 374 14.88 -4.46 -9.39
C ALA A 374 13.78 -4.92 -10.36
N VAL A 375 14.11 -5.85 -11.26
CA VAL A 375 13.14 -6.41 -12.21
C VAL A 375 12.01 -7.13 -11.46
N ASN A 376 10.77 -6.88 -11.85
CA ASN A 376 9.55 -7.40 -11.22
C ASN A 376 9.32 -6.95 -9.76
N PHE A 377 9.99 -5.88 -9.33
CA PHE A 377 9.69 -5.21 -8.06
C PHE A 377 8.97 -3.89 -8.32
N GLY A 378 7.87 -3.70 -7.61
CA GLY A 378 7.05 -2.51 -7.67
C GLY A 378 5.58 -2.82 -7.93
N GLY A 379 4.72 -1.98 -7.41
CA GLY A 379 3.28 -2.06 -7.55
C GLY A 379 2.71 -0.86 -8.29
N VAL A 380 1.41 -0.90 -8.53
CA VAL A 380 0.64 0.21 -9.13
C VAL A 380 -0.31 0.77 -8.08
N ARG A 381 -0.19 2.07 -7.80
CA ARG A 381 -1.11 2.80 -6.93
C ARG A 381 -2.17 3.48 -7.79
N PRO A 382 -3.44 3.06 -7.73
CA PRO A 382 -4.52 3.71 -8.46
C PRO A 382 -4.88 5.03 -7.76
N GLN A 383 -4.34 6.14 -8.22
CA GLN A 383 -4.81 7.44 -7.77
C GLN A 383 -6.14 7.77 -8.45
N VAL A 384 -7.11 8.24 -7.67
CA VAL A 384 -8.44 8.55 -8.17
C VAL A 384 -8.53 10.01 -8.60
N ILE A 385 -9.07 10.26 -9.78
CA ILE A 385 -9.45 11.59 -10.25
C ILE A 385 -10.96 11.73 -10.13
N ASP A 386 -11.42 12.71 -9.35
CA ASP A 386 -12.82 13.13 -9.37
C ASP A 386 -13.03 14.13 -10.51
N ARG A 387 -13.73 13.69 -11.54
CA ARG A 387 -14.00 14.48 -12.75
C ARG A 387 -14.96 15.63 -12.50
N ASN A 388 -15.87 15.50 -11.52
CA ASN A 388 -16.79 16.55 -11.16
C ASN A 388 -16.07 17.66 -10.37
N LYS A 389 -15.22 17.29 -9.44
CA LYS A 389 -14.40 18.24 -8.66
C LYS A 389 -13.15 18.71 -9.40
N LYS A 390 -12.81 18.05 -10.51
CA LYS A 390 -11.63 18.33 -11.36
C LYS A 390 -10.32 18.31 -10.56
N ARG A 391 -10.15 17.32 -9.69
CA ARG A 391 -8.96 17.19 -8.86
C ARG A 391 -8.56 15.74 -8.64
N LEU A 392 -7.28 15.55 -8.33
CA LEU A 392 -6.76 14.29 -7.83
C LEU A 392 -7.18 14.12 -6.37
N GLU A 393 -7.86 13.04 -6.06
CA GLU A 393 -8.20 12.68 -4.68
C GLU A 393 -7.03 11.90 -4.08
N LEU A 394 -6.57 12.38 -2.93
CA LEU A 394 -5.45 11.77 -2.19
C LEU A 394 -6.03 10.98 -1.02
N GLY A 395 -5.80 9.68 -1.01
CA GLY A 395 -6.25 8.81 0.07
C GLY A 395 -7.09 7.64 -0.42
N GLU A 396 -7.74 6.99 0.54
CA GLU A 396 -8.57 5.82 0.29
C GLU A 396 -9.86 6.24 -0.42
N GLY A 397 -10.20 5.52 -1.50
CA GLY A 397 -11.46 5.67 -2.22
C GLY A 397 -12.33 4.44 -2.00
N LYS A 398 -13.57 4.65 -1.55
CA LYS A 398 -14.58 3.60 -1.46
C LYS A 398 -15.85 4.05 -2.18
N ILE A 399 -16.43 3.16 -2.97
CA ILE A 399 -17.76 3.33 -3.53
C ILE A 399 -18.68 2.37 -2.79
N SER A 400 -19.42 2.88 -1.80
CA SER A 400 -20.52 2.14 -1.15
C SER A 400 -21.81 2.45 -1.87
N THR A 401 -22.44 1.44 -2.46
CA THR A 401 -23.64 1.66 -3.28
C THR A 401 -24.94 1.63 -2.46
N GLY A 402 -24.89 1.03 -1.26
CA GLY A 402 -26.09 0.73 -0.48
C GLY A 402 -26.97 -0.38 -1.05
N GLU A 403 -26.55 -1.01 -2.16
CA GLU A 403 -27.32 -2.01 -2.90
C GLU A 403 -26.76 -3.44 -2.76
N GLY A 404 -25.88 -3.66 -1.78
CA GLY A 404 -25.23 -4.95 -1.52
C GLY A 404 -23.92 -5.16 -2.29
N ILE A 405 -23.31 -4.09 -2.78
CA ILE A 405 -21.98 -4.13 -3.38
C ILE A 405 -21.16 -2.90 -3.02
N SER A 406 -19.88 -3.11 -2.72
CA SER A 406 -18.90 -2.04 -2.49
C SER A 406 -17.62 -2.28 -3.30
N PHE A 407 -16.90 -1.18 -3.60
CA PHE A 407 -15.65 -1.22 -4.35
C PHE A 407 -14.60 -0.41 -3.60
N ASN A 408 -13.49 -1.05 -3.23
CA ASN A 408 -12.39 -0.43 -2.51
C ASN A 408 -11.23 -0.08 -3.46
N MET A 409 -10.79 1.16 -3.38
CA MET A 409 -9.64 1.70 -4.08
C MET A 409 -8.71 2.29 -3.03
N THR A 410 -7.88 1.45 -2.41
CA THR A 410 -7.02 1.83 -1.29
C THR A 410 -5.57 1.99 -1.73
N PRO A 411 -5.13 3.23 -2.08
CA PRO A 411 -3.71 3.50 -2.26
C PRO A 411 -2.96 3.44 -0.91
N SER A 412 -1.63 3.54 -0.95
CA SER A 412 -0.79 3.56 0.26
C SER A 412 -1.28 4.61 1.29
N PRO A 413 -1.40 4.26 2.59
CA PRO A 413 -0.86 3.06 3.25
C PRO A 413 -1.85 1.88 3.40
N GLY A 414 -2.66 1.59 2.40
CA GLY A 414 -3.74 0.60 2.44
C GLY A 414 -3.38 -0.77 3.02
N ALA A 415 -2.12 -1.21 2.91
CA ALA A 415 -1.70 -2.46 3.53
C ALA A 415 -1.64 -2.35 5.07
N THR A 416 -1.25 -1.21 5.61
CA THR A 416 -1.24 -0.98 7.07
C THR A 416 -2.66 -0.82 7.63
N SER A 417 -3.58 -0.22 6.84
CA SER A 417 -4.97 0.01 7.24
C SER A 417 -5.93 -1.14 6.88
N CYS A 418 -5.42 -2.29 6.41
CA CYS A 418 -6.25 -3.36 5.85
C CYS A 418 -7.32 -3.88 6.83
N PHE A 419 -7.00 -4.01 8.11
CA PHE A 419 -7.96 -4.45 9.12
C PHE A 419 -9.07 -3.41 9.39
N GLU A 420 -8.73 -2.12 9.48
CA GLU A 420 -9.77 -1.09 9.66
C GLU A 420 -10.67 -0.95 8.41
N THR A 421 -10.10 -1.12 7.22
CA THR A 421 -10.89 -1.16 5.98
C THR A 421 -11.82 -2.38 5.99
N ALA A 422 -11.30 -3.54 6.37
CA ALA A 422 -12.08 -4.78 6.49
C ALA A 422 -13.20 -4.66 7.54
N ARG A 423 -12.91 -4.06 8.70
CA ARG A 423 -13.91 -3.77 9.73
C ARG A 423 -15.06 -2.93 9.18
N ALA A 424 -14.73 -1.83 8.49
CA ALA A 424 -15.76 -0.97 7.92
C ALA A 424 -16.61 -1.68 6.85
N ASP A 425 -16.00 -2.58 6.06
CA ASP A 425 -16.74 -3.43 5.11
C ASP A 425 -17.62 -4.46 5.85
N MET A 426 -17.09 -5.11 6.87
CA MET A 426 -17.82 -6.11 7.68
C MET A 426 -19.03 -5.49 8.36
N GLU A 427 -18.91 -4.28 8.94
CA GLU A 427 -20.04 -3.55 9.54
C GLU A 427 -21.14 -3.27 8.50
N GLU A 428 -20.75 -2.82 7.30
CA GLU A 428 -21.68 -2.56 6.20
C GLU A 428 -22.37 -3.85 5.73
N ILE A 429 -21.61 -4.94 5.56
CA ILE A 429 -22.13 -6.26 5.18
C ILE A 429 -23.11 -6.79 6.22
N CYS A 430 -22.73 -6.80 7.50
CA CYS A 430 -23.56 -7.30 8.59
C CYS A 430 -24.87 -6.52 8.68
N LYS A 431 -24.80 -5.18 8.58
CA LYS A 431 -25.98 -4.33 8.56
C LYS A 431 -26.89 -4.65 7.36
N PHE A 432 -26.33 -4.83 6.16
CA PHE A 432 -27.09 -5.10 4.94
C PHE A 432 -27.78 -6.46 4.99
N LEU A 433 -27.09 -7.48 5.47
CA LEU A 433 -27.57 -8.87 5.51
C LEU A 433 -28.38 -9.19 6.78
N GLY A 434 -28.51 -8.24 7.73
CA GLY A 434 -29.14 -8.49 9.03
C GLY A 434 -28.38 -9.52 9.87
N LYS A 435 -27.05 -9.50 9.80
CA LYS A 435 -26.13 -10.38 10.50
C LYS A 435 -25.50 -9.68 11.71
N ASN A 436 -24.96 -10.47 12.62
CA ASN A 436 -24.29 -9.96 13.81
C ASN A 436 -22.79 -9.72 13.54
N PHE A 437 -22.28 -8.60 14.05
CA PHE A 437 -20.86 -8.31 14.23
C PHE A 437 -20.54 -8.36 15.72
N ASP A 438 -19.60 -9.20 16.12
CA ASP A 438 -19.11 -9.32 17.49
C ASP A 438 -18.05 -8.25 17.77
N GLU A 439 -18.53 -7.03 18.02
CA GLU A 439 -17.71 -5.86 18.28
C GLU A 439 -16.86 -6.01 19.56
N GLU A 440 -17.39 -6.69 20.59
CA GLU A 440 -16.65 -6.91 21.86
C GLU A 440 -15.42 -7.77 21.61
N LYS A 441 -15.58 -8.88 20.88
CA LYS A 441 -14.46 -9.76 20.52
C LYS A 441 -13.44 -9.05 19.62
N PHE A 442 -13.91 -8.26 18.65
CA PHE A 442 -13.05 -7.46 17.78
C PHE A 442 -12.22 -6.45 18.59
N ASN A 443 -12.87 -5.70 19.46
CA ASN A 443 -12.22 -4.70 20.30
C ASN A 443 -11.23 -5.33 21.28
N ALA A 444 -11.56 -6.48 21.85
CA ALA A 444 -10.65 -7.22 22.71
C ALA A 444 -9.38 -7.69 21.97
N GLU A 445 -9.51 -8.05 20.70
CA GLU A 445 -8.36 -8.49 19.89
C GLU A 445 -7.48 -7.33 19.44
N PHE A 446 -8.08 -6.23 18.98
CA PHE A 446 -7.34 -5.15 18.31
C PHE A 446 -7.12 -3.90 19.16
N PHE A 447 -7.85 -3.70 20.25
CA PHE A 447 -7.75 -2.51 21.09
C PHE A 447 -7.59 -2.84 22.59
N GLY A 448 -7.72 -4.12 22.96
CA GLY A 448 -7.52 -4.65 24.32
C GLY A 448 -6.06 -4.68 24.79
#